data_5c49ecb3dee86999af1acfd43d9e664e
#
_entry.id   5c49ecb3dee86999af1acfd43d9e664e
#
_cell.length_a   1.000
_cell.length_b   1.000
_cell.length_c   1.000
_cell.angle_alpha   90.00
_cell.angle_beta   90.00
_cell.angle_gamma   90.00
#
_symmetry.space_group_name_H-M   'P 1'
#
loop_
_entity.id
_entity.type
_entity.pdbx_description
1 polymer ?
#
loop_
_entity_poly.entity_id
_entity_poly.type
_entity_poly.pdbx_seq_one_letter_code
_entity_poly.pdbx_strand_id
1 'polypeptide(L)'
;MLVQRTLTNPIKATGVGLHTGRKITINLLPAEEDQGVVFRRIDLEPNVEIKAVVENVGPTSMATTLKDGEIEIATVEHMMSAFAGLGIDNVTVEINDCEVPI
;
A
#
# COMPACT_ATOMS: atom_id res chain seq x y z
N MET A 1 -3.00 -23.89 14.48
CA MET A 1 -3.02 -22.43 14.68
C MET A 1 -2.34 -21.72 13.52
N LEU A 2 -2.99 -20.71 12.98
CA LEU A 2 -2.39 -19.88 11.94
C LEU A 2 -1.50 -18.82 12.59
N VAL A 3 -0.29 -18.70 12.07
CA VAL A 3 0.67 -17.69 12.52
C VAL A 3 0.66 -16.54 11.51
N GLN A 4 0.52 -15.33 11.99
CA GLN A 4 0.59 -14.15 11.14
C GLN A 4 2.03 -13.94 10.66
N ARG A 5 2.15 -13.42 9.46
CA ARG A 5 3.46 -13.18 8.83
C ARG A 5 3.65 -11.73 8.45
N THR A 6 4.89 -11.32 8.50
CA THR A 6 5.34 -10.03 8.00
C THR A 6 6.70 -10.19 7.32
N LEU A 7 7.28 -9.09 6.87
CA LEU A 7 8.61 -9.10 6.26
C LEU A 7 9.70 -9.29 7.32
N THR A 8 10.78 -9.98 6.95
CA THR A 8 11.94 -10.11 7.82
C THR A 8 12.74 -8.80 7.88
N ASN A 9 12.85 -8.13 6.75
CA ASN A 9 13.61 -6.88 6.60
C ASN A 9 12.85 -5.89 5.74
N PRO A 10 13.11 -4.58 5.89
CA PRO A 10 12.54 -3.58 4.98
C PRO A 10 13.00 -3.81 3.55
N ILE A 11 12.10 -3.54 2.60
CA ILE A 11 12.37 -3.66 1.17
C ILE A 11 12.04 -2.33 0.51
N LYS A 12 12.96 -1.83 -0.33
CA LYS A 12 12.73 -0.62 -1.11
C LYS A 12 12.60 -0.99 -2.57
N ALA A 13 11.60 -0.42 -3.24
CA ALA A 13 11.39 -0.64 -4.67
C ALA A 13 11.00 0.67 -5.34
N THR A 14 11.32 0.79 -6.62
CA THR A 14 11.00 1.97 -7.42
C THR A 14 10.40 1.52 -8.74
N GLY A 15 9.39 2.22 -9.18
CA GLY A 15 8.75 1.94 -10.47
C GLY A 15 8.09 3.20 -11.00
N VAL A 16 7.31 3.04 -12.06
CA VAL A 16 6.61 4.14 -12.70
C VAL A 16 5.11 3.95 -12.50
N GLY A 17 4.43 5.01 -12.10
CA GLY A 17 2.98 4.99 -11.96
C GLY A 17 2.30 4.86 -13.32
N LEU A 18 1.37 3.93 -13.44
CA LEU A 18 0.68 3.66 -14.70
C LEU A 18 -0.09 4.89 -15.20
N HIS A 19 -0.72 5.62 -14.28
CA HIS A 19 -1.55 6.78 -14.63
C HIS A 19 -0.80 8.10 -14.50
N THR A 20 0.04 8.22 -13.48
CA THR A 20 0.79 9.46 -13.23
C THR A 20 1.98 9.62 -14.16
N GLY A 21 2.57 8.52 -14.63
CA GLY A 21 3.81 8.55 -15.40
C GLY A 21 5.03 8.95 -14.59
N ARG A 22 4.88 9.13 -13.27
CA ARG A 22 5.97 9.58 -12.41
C ARG A 22 6.73 8.40 -11.81
N LYS A 23 7.99 8.66 -11.47
CA LYS A 23 8.82 7.71 -10.74
C LYS A 23 8.36 7.70 -9.29
N ILE A 24 7.98 6.52 -8.80
CA ILE A 24 7.43 6.35 -7.47
C ILE A 24 8.29 5.37 -6.69
N THR A 25 8.60 5.71 -5.45
CA THR A 25 9.36 4.84 -4.55
C THR A 25 8.45 4.34 -3.44
N ILE A 26 8.54 3.03 -3.17
CA ILE A 26 7.86 2.43 -2.03
C ILE A 26 8.88 1.79 -1.10
N ASN A 27 8.56 1.82 0.18
CA ASN A 27 9.30 1.09 1.21
C ASN A 27 8.33 0.15 1.89
N LEU A 28 8.62 -1.15 1.84
CA LEU A 28 7.83 -2.15 2.53
C LEU A 28 8.49 -2.40 3.89
N LEU A 29 7.76 -2.14 4.96
CA LEU A 29 8.28 -2.24 6.32
C LEU A 29 7.59 -3.36 7.07
N PRO A 30 8.34 -4.14 7.89
CA PRO A 30 7.72 -5.09 8.78
C PRO A 30 6.72 -4.41 9.70
N ALA A 31 5.66 -5.12 10.07
CA ALA A 31 4.62 -4.59 10.93
C ALA A 31 4.23 -5.63 11.98
N GLU A 32 3.65 -5.14 13.07
CA GLU A 32 3.25 -5.97 14.20
C GLU A 32 2.01 -6.79 13.88
N GLU A 33 1.78 -7.82 14.68
CA GLU A 33 0.60 -8.65 14.62
C GLU A 33 -0.66 -7.80 14.66
N ASP A 34 -1.67 -8.22 13.90
CA ASP A 34 -2.97 -7.58 13.81
C ASP A 34 -3.00 -6.20 13.18
N GLN A 35 -1.85 -5.68 12.71
CA GLN A 35 -1.86 -4.40 12.01
C GLN A 35 -2.59 -4.48 10.68
N GLY A 36 -2.41 -5.60 9.94
CA GLY A 36 -2.87 -5.72 8.58
C GLY A 36 -1.98 -4.95 7.61
N VAL A 37 -2.50 -4.66 6.44
CA VAL A 37 -1.78 -3.88 5.43
C VAL A 37 -2.17 -2.41 5.56
N VAL A 38 -1.18 -1.55 5.79
CA VAL A 38 -1.38 -0.11 5.93
C VAL A 38 -0.51 0.60 4.90
N PHE A 39 -1.11 1.48 4.12
CA PHE A 39 -0.39 2.36 3.20
C PHE A 39 -0.19 3.72 3.87
N ARG A 40 1.04 4.23 3.79
CA ARG A 40 1.40 5.53 4.39
C ARG A 40 1.94 6.45 3.31
N ARG A 41 1.24 7.57 3.08
CA ARG A 41 1.68 8.61 2.15
C ARG A 41 2.72 9.49 2.83
N ILE A 42 3.99 9.31 2.47
CA ILE A 42 5.09 10.05 3.10
C ILE A 42 5.43 11.35 2.37
N ASP A 43 4.80 11.60 1.24
CA ASP A 43 4.92 12.87 0.51
C ASP A 43 4.03 13.97 1.08
N LEU A 44 3.13 13.61 2.00
CA LEU A 44 2.22 14.56 2.64
C LEU A 44 2.74 14.97 4.01
N GLU A 45 2.38 16.20 4.42
CA GLU A 45 2.79 16.79 5.69
C GLU A 45 1.56 17.20 6.48
N PRO A 46 1.17 16.48 7.56
CA PRO A 46 1.79 15.25 8.06
C PRO A 46 1.49 14.04 7.19
N ASN A 47 2.23 12.94 7.40
CA ASN A 47 1.98 11.69 6.71
C ASN A 47 0.56 11.19 6.99
N VAL A 48 -0.05 10.59 5.97
CA VAL A 48 -1.41 10.04 6.08
C VAL A 48 -1.35 8.53 5.89
N GLU A 49 -1.99 7.80 6.81
CA GLU A 49 -2.09 6.34 6.73
C GLU A 49 -3.50 5.92 6.33
N ILE A 50 -3.59 4.97 5.42
CA ILE A 50 -4.86 4.39 4.99
C ILE A 50 -4.76 2.87 5.11
N LYS A 51 -5.63 2.28 5.91
CA LYS A 51 -5.69 0.82 6.03
C LYS A 51 -6.28 0.21 4.76
N ALA A 52 -5.69 -0.89 4.31
CA ALA A 52 -6.17 -1.61 3.13
C ALA A 52 -7.32 -2.54 3.54
N VAL A 53 -8.46 -1.93 3.89
CA VAL A 53 -9.69 -2.63 4.25
C VAL A 53 -10.80 -2.19 3.30
N VAL A 54 -11.83 -3.01 3.19
CA VAL A 54 -12.91 -2.79 2.20
C VAL A 54 -13.61 -1.45 2.40
N GLU A 55 -13.71 -0.98 3.65
CA GLU A 55 -14.34 0.30 3.98
C GLU A 55 -13.62 1.49 3.36
N ASN A 56 -12.34 1.35 3.05
CA ASN A 56 -11.52 2.41 2.48
C ASN A 56 -11.40 2.33 0.96
N VAL A 57 -12.02 1.34 0.34
CA VAL A 57 -11.99 1.21 -1.12
C VAL A 57 -12.97 2.21 -1.72
N GLY A 58 -12.44 3.14 -2.53
CA GLY A 58 -13.25 4.12 -3.21
C GLY A 58 -13.84 3.57 -4.51
N PRO A 59 -14.89 4.23 -5.01
CA PRO A 59 -15.46 3.85 -6.32
C PRO A 59 -14.43 4.12 -7.42
N THR A 60 -14.25 3.14 -8.30
CA THR A 60 -13.32 3.27 -9.41
C THR A 60 -13.79 2.41 -10.57
N SER A 61 -13.47 2.83 -11.78
CA SER A 61 -13.78 2.07 -12.99
C SER A 61 -12.54 1.43 -13.61
N MET A 62 -11.34 1.83 -13.18
CA MET A 62 -10.09 1.44 -13.86
C MET A 62 -9.09 0.75 -12.94
N ALA A 63 -9.11 1.04 -11.66
CA ALA A 63 -8.13 0.52 -10.72
C ALA A 63 -8.70 0.55 -9.31
N THR A 64 -8.22 -0.34 -8.44
CA THR A 64 -8.61 -0.31 -7.04
C THR A 64 -7.91 0.84 -6.33
N THR A 65 -8.69 1.68 -5.68
CA THR A 65 -8.20 2.88 -5.01
C THR A 65 -8.60 2.86 -3.54
N LEU A 66 -7.62 3.13 -2.66
CA LEU A 66 -7.88 3.36 -1.25
C LEU A 66 -8.06 4.85 -1.02
N LYS A 67 -9.05 5.22 -0.23
CA LYS A 67 -9.37 6.63 0.05
C LYS A 67 -9.57 6.89 1.52
N ASP A 68 -9.13 8.07 1.94
CA ASP A 68 -9.46 8.66 3.23
C ASP A 68 -9.71 10.14 2.97
N GLY A 69 -11.00 10.52 2.89
CA GLY A 69 -11.39 11.86 2.49
C GLY A 69 -10.96 12.15 1.06
N GLU A 70 -10.15 13.19 0.87
CA GLU A 70 -9.60 13.55 -0.44
C GLU A 70 -8.25 12.90 -0.74
N ILE A 71 -7.68 12.22 0.25
CA ILE A 71 -6.39 11.54 0.09
C ILE A 71 -6.64 10.16 -0.49
N GLU A 72 -5.87 9.80 -1.54
CA GLU A 72 -6.06 8.51 -2.20
C GLU A 72 -4.74 7.84 -2.55
N ILE A 73 -4.79 6.52 -2.69
CA ILE A 73 -3.70 5.70 -3.24
C ILE A 73 -4.33 4.77 -4.26
N ALA A 74 -3.98 4.94 -5.51
CA ALA A 74 -4.56 4.20 -6.62
C ALA A 74 -3.72 2.97 -6.97
N THR A 75 -4.34 2.03 -7.68
CA THR A 75 -3.66 0.87 -8.29
C THR A 75 -3.02 -0.05 -7.25
N VAL A 76 -3.77 -0.33 -6.17
CA VAL A 76 -3.26 -1.15 -5.07
C VAL A 76 -3.45 -2.66 -5.30
N GLU A 77 -4.23 -3.07 -6.30
CA GLU A 77 -4.66 -4.46 -6.49
C GLU A 77 -3.50 -5.44 -6.68
N HIS A 78 -2.49 -5.07 -7.47
CA HIS A 78 -1.35 -5.97 -7.74
C HIS A 78 -0.53 -6.20 -6.48
N MET A 79 -0.30 -5.15 -5.71
CA MET A 79 0.44 -5.26 -4.46
C MET A 79 -0.33 -6.08 -3.43
N MET A 80 -1.63 -5.86 -3.32
CA MET A 80 -2.46 -6.66 -2.42
C MET A 80 -2.47 -8.12 -2.81
N SER A 81 -2.54 -8.42 -4.12
CA SER A 81 -2.46 -9.79 -4.62
C SER A 81 -1.10 -10.43 -4.31
N ALA A 82 -0.02 -9.67 -4.42
CA ALA A 82 1.32 -10.15 -4.09
C ALA A 82 1.43 -10.51 -2.61
N PHE A 83 0.92 -9.66 -1.72
CA PHE A 83 0.93 -9.95 -0.28
C PHE A 83 0.14 -11.23 0.01
N ALA A 84 -1.05 -11.36 -0.58
CA ALA A 84 -1.87 -12.55 -0.40
C ALA A 84 -1.16 -13.81 -0.90
N GLY A 85 -0.54 -13.74 -2.08
CA GLY A 85 0.18 -14.86 -2.65
C GLY A 85 1.41 -15.29 -1.85
N LEU A 86 2.06 -14.34 -1.17
CA LEU A 86 3.22 -14.60 -0.33
C LEU A 86 2.85 -14.92 1.13
N GLY A 87 1.58 -14.80 1.47
CA GLY A 87 1.12 -15.05 2.83
C GLY A 87 1.53 -13.97 3.83
N ILE A 88 1.70 -12.72 3.36
CA ILE A 88 2.04 -11.59 4.22
C ILE A 88 0.76 -10.98 4.76
N ASP A 89 0.59 -11.00 6.07
CA ASP A 89 -0.60 -10.50 6.75
C ASP A 89 -0.44 -9.06 7.23
N ASN A 90 0.76 -8.68 7.62
CA ASN A 90 1.03 -7.39 8.26
C ASN A 90 2.21 -6.71 7.59
N VAL A 91 2.00 -5.52 7.05
CA VAL A 91 3.05 -4.76 6.37
C VAL A 91 2.65 -3.29 6.30
N THR A 92 3.62 -2.40 6.46
CA THR A 92 3.43 -0.98 6.19
C THR A 92 4.07 -0.66 4.85
N VAL A 93 3.31 -0.05 3.95
CA VAL A 93 3.79 0.38 2.65
C VAL A 93 3.91 1.90 2.65
N GLU A 94 5.13 2.40 2.75
CA GLU A 94 5.38 3.84 2.59
C GLU A 94 5.46 4.14 1.11
N ILE A 95 4.76 5.18 0.69
CA ILE A 95 4.69 5.56 -0.73
C ILE A 95 4.78 7.08 -0.84
N ASN A 96 5.52 7.55 -1.83
CA ASN A 96 5.75 8.99 -2.02
C ASN A 96 4.87 9.62 -3.10
N ASP A 97 3.77 9.00 -3.45
CA ASP A 97 2.83 9.52 -4.45
C ASP A 97 1.46 8.88 -4.24
N CYS A 98 0.51 9.23 -5.07
CA CYS A 98 -0.89 8.79 -4.96
C CYS A 98 -1.19 7.50 -5.73
N GLU A 99 -0.18 6.81 -6.22
CA GLU A 99 -0.37 5.61 -7.04
C GLU A 99 0.75 4.61 -6.77
N VAL A 100 0.37 3.31 -6.67
CA VAL A 100 1.36 2.24 -6.54
C VAL A 100 2.04 2.04 -7.89
N PRO A 101 3.38 1.99 -7.97
CA PRO A 101 4.08 1.79 -9.23
C PRO A 101 3.95 0.35 -9.74
N ILE A 102 4.14 0.22 -11.01
CA ILE A 102 4.23 -1.11 -11.64
C ILE A 102 5.68 -1.49 -11.91
#